data_3fd2b5f9e9fe37efc4778d54fc65ab6b
#
_entry.id   3fd2b5f9e9fe37efc4778d54fc65ab6b
#
_cell.length_a   1.000
_cell.length_b   1.000
_cell.length_c   1.000
_cell.angle_alpha   90.00
_cell.angle_beta   90.00
_cell.angle_gamma   90.00
#
_symmetry.space_group_name_H-M   'P 1'
#
loop_
_entity.id
_entity.type
_entity.pdbx_description
1 polymer ?
#
loop_
_entity_poly.entity_id
_entity_poly.type
_entity_poly.pdbx_seq_one_letter_code
_entity_poly.pdbx_strand_id
1 'polypeptide(L)'
;MHTLTDDELRRKPQTLLDDARRGEVTLITTAGLPVVLAMPLADGRPVQDALVDLAAQLYDREMISLERAARISGLAYSEMIDELGRRGIATIRLTPGELERELASFDP
;
A
#
# COMPACT_ATOMS: atom_id res chain seq x y z
N MET A 1 -6.95 -2.57 13.50
CA MET A 1 -6.99 -1.26 12.84
C MET A 1 -8.01 -0.38 13.54
N HIS A 2 -7.62 0.83 13.86
CA HIS A 2 -8.49 1.81 14.52
C HIS A 2 -9.03 2.79 13.48
N THR A 3 -10.28 3.18 13.63
CA THR A 3 -10.89 4.18 12.74
C THR A 3 -11.17 5.45 13.51
N LEU A 4 -10.68 6.58 13.01
CA LEU A 4 -10.93 7.91 13.55
C LEU A 4 -11.66 8.76 12.51
N THR A 5 -12.66 9.50 12.96
CA THR A 5 -13.24 10.54 12.12
C THR A 5 -12.36 11.79 12.18
N ASP A 6 -12.51 12.68 11.20
CA ASP A 6 -11.80 13.96 11.20
C ASP A 6 -12.14 14.79 12.44
N ASP A 7 -13.37 14.74 12.92
CA ASP A 7 -13.78 15.43 14.15
C ASP A 7 -13.06 14.87 15.38
N GLU A 8 -12.98 13.53 15.49
CA GLU A 8 -12.25 12.90 16.59
C GLU A 8 -10.76 13.25 16.55
N LEU A 9 -10.18 13.29 15.35
CA LEU A 9 -8.78 13.66 15.17
C LEU A 9 -8.53 15.10 15.61
N ARG A 10 -9.44 16.03 15.30
CA ARG A 10 -9.32 17.44 15.73
C ARG A 10 -9.42 17.59 17.24
N ARG A 11 -10.29 16.81 17.87
CA ARG A 11 -10.50 16.88 19.33
C ARG A 11 -9.36 16.24 20.12
N LYS A 12 -8.85 15.13 19.64
CA LYS A 12 -7.81 14.35 20.32
C LYS A 12 -6.74 13.87 19.33
N PRO A 13 -5.90 14.77 18.81
CA PRO A 13 -4.85 14.37 17.88
C PRO A 13 -3.85 13.37 18.49
N GLN A 14 -3.70 13.39 19.81
CA GLN A 14 -2.80 12.46 20.49
C GLN A 14 -3.19 11.00 20.30
N THR A 15 -4.46 10.71 20.07
CA THR A 15 -4.94 9.35 19.83
C THR A 15 -4.21 8.71 18.64
N LEU A 16 -3.99 9.47 17.56
CA LEU A 16 -3.27 8.97 16.39
C LEU A 16 -1.84 8.58 16.73
N LEU A 17 -1.15 9.41 17.51
CA LEU A 17 0.24 9.14 17.91
C LEU A 17 0.31 7.96 18.88
N ASP A 18 -0.64 7.84 19.78
CA ASP A 18 -0.70 6.72 20.72
C ASP A 18 -0.95 5.41 19.99
N ASP A 19 -1.84 5.39 19.00
CA ASP A 19 -2.08 4.22 18.16
C ASP A 19 -0.81 3.80 17.44
N ALA A 20 -0.09 4.76 16.86
CA ALA A 20 1.16 4.49 16.17
C ALA A 20 2.22 3.88 17.10
N ARG A 21 2.32 4.39 18.32
CA ARG A 21 3.25 3.86 19.32
C ARG A 21 2.92 2.42 19.73
N ARG A 22 1.65 2.04 19.67
CA ARG A 22 1.22 0.66 19.91
C ARG A 22 1.35 -0.23 18.69
N GLY A 23 1.84 0.29 17.57
CA GLY A 23 1.96 -0.45 16.32
C GLY A 23 0.64 -0.63 15.59
N GLU A 24 -0.35 0.19 15.88
CA GLU A 24 -1.68 0.08 15.31
C GLU A 24 -1.87 1.01 14.12
N VAL A 25 -2.43 0.46 13.03
CA VAL A 25 -2.78 1.23 11.83
C VAL A 25 -4.08 1.99 12.11
N THR A 26 -4.13 3.25 11.70
CA THR A 26 -5.33 4.09 11.87
C THR A 26 -5.86 4.54 10.52
N LEU A 27 -7.15 4.30 10.31
CA LEU A 27 -7.87 4.82 9.15
C LEU A 27 -8.60 6.09 9.56
N ILE A 28 -8.37 7.18 8.82
CA ILE A 28 -9.02 8.47 9.08
C ILE A 28 -10.10 8.68 8.03
N THR A 29 -11.31 8.95 8.49
CA THR A 29 -12.47 9.14 7.63
C THR A 29 -13.03 10.54 7.72
N THR A 30 -13.61 11.01 6.62
CA THR A 30 -14.37 12.27 6.55
C THR A 30 -15.70 11.97 5.88
N ALA A 31 -16.80 12.34 6.55
CA ALA A 31 -18.16 12.06 6.05
C ALA A 31 -18.36 10.58 5.69
N GLY A 32 -17.80 9.68 6.49
CA GLY A 32 -17.90 8.24 6.29
C GLY A 32 -16.98 7.66 5.21
N LEU A 33 -16.18 8.49 4.56
CA LEU A 33 -15.27 8.04 3.49
C LEU A 33 -13.83 8.02 4.00
N PRO A 34 -13.08 6.94 3.74
CA PRO A 34 -11.68 6.87 4.10
C PRO A 34 -10.86 7.84 3.24
N VAL A 35 -10.06 8.67 3.91
CA VAL A 35 -9.23 9.69 3.24
C VAL A 35 -7.76 9.56 3.57
N VAL A 36 -7.40 8.99 4.72
CA VAL A 36 -6.01 8.83 5.14
C VAL A 36 -5.82 7.49 5.82
N LEU A 37 -4.73 6.82 5.48
CA LEU A 37 -4.28 5.64 6.21
C LEU A 37 -2.96 5.98 6.88
N ALA A 38 -2.97 5.96 8.21
CA ALA A 38 -1.77 6.25 9.00
C ALA A 38 -1.15 4.94 9.47
N MET A 39 0.10 4.71 9.08
CA MET A 39 0.83 3.50 9.43
C MET A 39 1.91 3.79 10.46
N PRO A 40 2.02 2.97 11.49
CA PRO A 40 3.15 3.08 12.40
C PRO A 40 4.45 2.70 11.70
N LEU A 41 5.52 3.40 12.03
CA LEU A 41 6.86 3.07 11.56
C LEU A 41 7.62 2.40 12.70
N ALA A 42 8.29 1.30 12.38
CA ALA A 42 9.17 0.65 13.34
C ALA A 42 10.38 1.55 13.62
N ASP A 43 10.87 1.54 14.86
CA ASP A 43 12.03 2.33 15.25
C ASP A 43 13.23 2.04 14.35
N GLY A 44 13.87 3.09 13.84
CA GLY A 44 15.02 2.99 12.96
C GLY A 44 14.73 2.48 11.56
N ARG A 45 13.48 2.23 11.23
CA ARG A 45 13.11 1.73 9.90
C ARG A 45 12.97 2.89 8.92
N PRO A 46 13.64 2.84 7.75
CA PRO A 46 13.47 3.84 6.72
C PRO A 46 12.02 3.92 6.24
N VAL A 47 11.54 5.14 5.96
CA VAL A 47 10.18 5.36 5.46
C VAL A 47 9.95 4.59 4.17
N GLN A 48 10.93 4.53 3.29
CA GLN A 48 10.80 3.79 2.03
C GLN A 48 10.49 2.31 2.25
N ASP A 49 11.13 1.66 3.23
CA ASP A 49 10.88 0.26 3.53
C ASP A 49 9.41 0.05 3.95
N ALA A 50 8.88 0.97 4.75
CA ALA A 50 7.48 0.92 5.16
C ALA A 50 6.54 1.10 3.96
N LEU A 51 6.88 1.99 3.03
CA LEU A 51 6.10 2.22 1.81
C LEU A 51 6.13 1.00 0.88
N VAL A 52 7.28 0.35 0.76
CA VAL A 52 7.42 -0.88 -0.03
C VAL A 52 6.56 -1.99 0.56
N ASP A 53 6.60 -2.17 1.88
CA ASP A 53 5.75 -3.16 2.57
C ASP A 53 4.27 -2.89 2.32
N LEU A 54 3.85 -1.64 2.49
CA LEU A 54 2.45 -1.25 2.27
C LEU A 54 2.03 -1.54 0.84
N ALA A 55 2.83 -1.10 -0.13
CA ALA A 55 2.54 -1.31 -1.55
C ALA A 55 2.42 -2.80 -1.87
N ALA A 56 3.33 -3.62 -1.35
CA ALA A 56 3.31 -5.06 -1.57
C ALA A 56 2.05 -5.70 -0.98
N GLN A 57 1.66 -5.31 0.23
CA GLN A 57 0.46 -5.83 0.87
C GLN A 57 -0.82 -5.44 0.14
N LEU A 58 -0.92 -4.18 -0.28
CA LEU A 58 -2.08 -3.70 -1.02
C LEU A 58 -2.20 -4.39 -2.39
N TYR A 59 -1.08 -4.59 -3.07
CA TYR A 59 -1.04 -5.30 -4.33
C TYR A 59 -1.44 -6.77 -4.15
N ASP A 60 -0.91 -7.43 -3.13
CA ASP A 60 -1.24 -8.83 -2.85
C ASP A 60 -2.73 -9.03 -2.57
N ARG A 61 -3.37 -8.04 -1.94
CA ARG A 61 -4.81 -8.03 -1.69
C ARG A 61 -5.63 -7.52 -2.87
N GLU A 62 -4.99 -7.28 -4.00
CA GLU A 62 -5.64 -6.82 -5.23
C GLU A 62 -6.36 -5.46 -5.08
N MET A 63 -5.88 -4.64 -4.16
CA MET A 63 -6.45 -3.31 -3.90
C MET A 63 -5.87 -2.23 -4.79
N ILE A 64 -4.68 -2.45 -5.34
CA ILE A 64 -4.01 -1.50 -6.24
C ILE A 64 -3.36 -2.24 -7.39
N SER A 65 -3.10 -1.52 -8.49
CA SER A 65 -2.36 -2.04 -9.63
C SER A 65 -0.87 -2.12 -9.34
N LEU A 66 -0.14 -2.87 -10.16
CA LEU A 66 1.32 -2.95 -10.06
C LEU A 66 1.98 -1.58 -10.28
N GLU A 67 1.45 -0.81 -11.23
CA GLU A 67 1.93 0.54 -11.48
C GLU A 67 1.77 1.44 -10.26
N ARG A 68 0.61 1.37 -9.61
CA ARG A 68 0.36 2.15 -8.40
C ARG A 68 1.25 1.69 -7.25
N ALA A 69 1.48 0.39 -7.12
CA ALA A 69 2.40 -0.14 -6.11
C ALA A 69 3.82 0.42 -6.30
N ALA A 70 4.31 0.46 -7.53
CA ALA A 70 5.61 1.05 -7.84
C ALA A 70 5.65 2.53 -7.46
N ARG A 71 4.60 3.28 -7.77
CA ARG A 71 4.53 4.71 -7.41
C ARG A 71 4.52 4.93 -5.89
N ILE A 72 3.72 4.18 -5.15
CA ILE A 72 3.64 4.30 -3.69
C ILE A 72 4.99 4.00 -3.05
N SER A 73 5.67 2.96 -3.54
CA SER A 73 6.95 2.53 -2.98
C SER A 73 8.13 3.42 -3.36
N GLY A 74 7.98 4.23 -4.41
CA GLY A 74 9.08 5.02 -4.96
C GLY A 74 10.08 4.18 -5.73
N LEU A 75 9.76 2.93 -6.04
CA LEU A 75 10.61 2.03 -6.83
C LEU A 75 10.30 2.17 -8.32
N ALA A 76 11.29 1.85 -9.15
CA ALA A 76 11.04 1.64 -10.55
C ALA A 76 10.14 0.41 -10.72
N TYR A 77 9.42 0.34 -11.85
CA TYR A 77 8.49 -0.76 -12.10
C TYR A 77 9.17 -2.14 -12.00
N SER A 78 10.35 -2.27 -12.61
CA SER A 78 11.12 -3.53 -12.55
C SER A 78 11.58 -3.87 -11.13
N GLU A 79 11.97 -2.86 -10.36
CA GLU A 79 12.38 -3.04 -8.97
C GLU A 79 11.20 -3.52 -8.11
N MET A 80 10.00 -2.99 -8.36
CA MET A 80 8.80 -3.42 -7.65
C MET A 80 8.46 -4.87 -7.98
N ILE A 81 8.60 -5.28 -9.24
CA ILE A 81 8.41 -6.67 -9.65
C ILE A 81 9.36 -7.60 -8.91
N ASP A 82 10.63 -7.22 -8.84
CA ASP A 82 11.66 -8.00 -8.14
C ASP A 82 11.33 -8.12 -6.65
N GLU A 83 10.88 -7.03 -6.04
CA GLU A 83 10.51 -7.02 -4.62
C GLU A 83 9.33 -7.94 -4.35
N LEU A 84 8.31 -7.90 -5.19
CA LEU A 84 7.15 -8.78 -5.06
C LEU A 84 7.57 -10.26 -5.23
N GLY A 85 8.47 -10.52 -6.17
CA GLY A 85 9.01 -11.87 -6.37
C GLY A 85 9.73 -12.40 -5.13
N ARG A 86 10.53 -11.56 -4.46
CA ARG A 86 11.20 -11.93 -3.21
C ARG A 86 10.22 -12.25 -2.09
N ARG A 87 9.03 -11.65 -2.13
CA ARG A 87 7.97 -11.89 -1.14
C ARG A 87 7.05 -13.05 -1.51
N GLY A 88 7.30 -13.70 -2.65
CA GLY A 88 6.46 -14.79 -3.13
C GLY A 88 5.12 -14.34 -3.68
N ILE A 89 5.01 -13.07 -4.08
CA ILE A 89 3.78 -12.52 -4.62
C ILE A 89 3.84 -12.55 -6.15
N ALA A 90 2.86 -13.22 -6.77
CA ALA A 90 2.79 -13.31 -8.22
C ALA A 90 2.43 -11.95 -8.84
N THR A 91 3.18 -11.55 -9.85
CA THR A 91 2.97 -10.28 -10.55
C THR A 91 2.12 -10.43 -11.80
N ILE A 92 1.94 -11.65 -12.28
CA ILE A 92 1.12 -11.93 -13.47
C ILE A 92 -0.16 -12.62 -12.97
N ARG A 93 -1.24 -11.85 -12.92
CA ARG A 93 -2.57 -12.33 -12.47
C ARG A 93 -3.59 -12.11 -13.59
N LEU A 94 -3.19 -12.43 -14.83
CA LEU A 94 -3.99 -12.15 -15.99
C LEU A 94 -4.94 -13.31 -16.28
N THR A 95 -6.16 -12.98 -16.71
CA THR A 95 -7.03 -13.96 -17.34
C THR A 95 -6.42 -14.35 -18.70
N PRO A 96 -6.84 -15.49 -19.30
CA PRO A 96 -6.32 -15.85 -20.62
C PRO A 96 -6.43 -14.75 -21.66
N GLY A 97 -7.54 -14.02 -21.69
CA GLY A 97 -7.71 -12.91 -22.63
C GLY A 97 -6.81 -11.73 -22.34
N GLU A 98 -6.59 -11.43 -21.06
CA GLU A 98 -5.68 -10.36 -20.66
C GLU A 98 -4.22 -10.73 -20.99
N LEU A 99 -3.84 -12.00 -20.79
CA LEU A 99 -2.52 -12.48 -21.15
C LEU A 99 -2.26 -12.37 -22.64
N GLU A 100 -3.23 -12.73 -23.48
CA GLU A 100 -3.11 -12.60 -24.92
C GLU A 100 -2.89 -11.14 -25.33
N ARG A 101 -3.60 -10.20 -24.71
CA ARG A 101 -3.42 -8.77 -24.98
C ARG A 101 -2.04 -8.28 -24.54
N GLU A 102 -1.55 -8.73 -23.39
CA GLU A 102 -0.22 -8.38 -22.93
C GLU A 102 0.85 -8.91 -23.87
N LEU A 103 0.73 -10.16 -24.29
CA LEU A 103 1.67 -10.76 -25.24
C LEU A 103 1.65 -10.01 -26.58
N ALA A 104 0.47 -9.60 -27.04
CA ALA A 104 0.34 -8.82 -28.27
C ALA A 104 1.03 -7.46 -28.16
N SER A 105 1.06 -6.84 -26.97
CA SER A 105 1.72 -5.55 -26.76
C SER A 105 3.23 -5.62 -26.82
N PHE A 106 3.81 -6.81 -26.68
CA PHE A 106 5.26 -7.02 -26.81
C PHE A 106 5.68 -7.36 -28.24
N ASP A 107 4.76 -7.59 -29.13
CA ASP A 107 5.08 -7.85 -30.53
C ASP A 107 5.56 -6.54 -31.19
N PRO A 108 6.74 -6.54 -31.80
CA PRO A 108 7.25 -5.36 -32.47
C PRO A 108 6.43 -4.97 -33.71
#